data_4771b529bb3cd67bf11b71b758882341
#
_entry.id   4771b529bb3cd67bf11b71b758882341
#
_cell.length_a   1.000
_cell.length_b   1.000
_cell.length_c   1.000
_cell.angle_alpha   90.00
_cell.angle_beta   90.00
_cell.angle_gamma   90.00
#
_symmetry.space_group_name_H-M   'P 1'
#
loop_
_entity.id
_entity.type
_entity.pdbx_description
1 polymer ?
#
loop_
_entity_poly.entity_id
_entity_poly.type
_entity_poly.pdbx_seq_one_letter_code
_entity_poly.pdbx_strand_id
1 'polypeptide(L)'
;MSDDVEAELREQFTEAFEGADYPVSNQMDLVPALPNGPGTKFEAGDVSLTAMEMAAKLGDEQEFPYDDVETLVDDILEGLENQGVF
;
A
#
# COMPACT_ATOMS: atom_id res chain seq x y z
N MET A 1 -16.16 -5.49 9.21
CA MET A 1 -16.74 -5.06 7.93
C MET A 1 -15.63 -4.64 6.99
N SER A 2 -15.58 -5.27 5.82
CA SER A 2 -14.48 -5.01 4.89
C SER A 2 -14.44 -3.58 4.37
N ASP A 3 -15.60 -2.92 4.24
CA ASP A 3 -15.65 -1.54 3.78
C ASP A 3 -14.95 -0.57 4.72
N ASP A 4 -15.10 -0.78 6.04
CA ASP A 4 -14.45 0.07 7.04
C ASP A 4 -12.95 -0.17 7.04
N VAL A 5 -12.53 -1.43 6.92
CA VAL A 5 -11.11 -1.79 6.86
C VAL A 5 -10.48 -1.18 5.60
N GLU A 6 -11.16 -1.31 4.46
CA GLU A 6 -10.66 -0.74 3.21
C GLU A 6 -10.49 0.78 3.33
N ALA A 7 -11.48 1.47 3.89
CA ALA A 7 -11.43 2.92 4.02
C ALA A 7 -10.28 3.35 4.93
N GLU A 8 -10.06 2.66 6.05
CA GLU A 8 -8.95 2.96 6.94
C GLU A 8 -7.60 2.72 6.30
N LEU A 9 -7.47 1.59 5.59
CA LEU A 9 -6.22 1.28 4.90
C LEU A 9 -5.95 2.28 3.78
N ARG A 10 -6.99 2.67 3.05
CA ARG A 10 -6.86 3.68 1.99
C ARG A 10 -6.30 4.98 2.55
N GLU A 11 -6.84 5.42 3.67
CA GLU A 11 -6.38 6.64 4.31
C GLU A 11 -4.91 6.53 4.74
N GLN A 12 -4.56 5.43 5.37
CA GLN A 12 -3.19 5.20 5.83
C GLN A 12 -2.21 5.11 4.68
N PHE A 13 -2.57 4.37 3.63
CA PHE A 13 -1.70 4.24 2.45
C PHE A 13 -1.54 5.58 1.73
N THR A 14 -2.63 6.32 1.60
CA THR A 14 -2.59 7.63 0.94
C THR A 14 -1.63 8.56 1.69
N GLU A 15 -1.74 8.63 3.00
CA GLU A 15 -0.86 9.47 3.79
C GLU A 15 0.60 9.04 3.70
N ALA A 16 0.84 7.73 3.72
CA ALA A 16 2.20 7.21 3.67
C ALA A 16 2.84 7.42 2.30
N PHE A 17 2.10 7.14 1.23
CA PHE A 17 2.67 7.17 -0.12
C PHE A 17 2.54 8.51 -0.83
N GLU A 18 1.81 9.43 -0.26
CA GLU A 18 1.69 10.79 -0.78
C GLU A 18 3.04 11.49 -0.83
N GLY A 19 3.94 11.14 0.07
CA GLY A 19 5.28 11.71 0.10
C GLY A 19 6.27 11.12 -0.88
N ALA A 20 5.89 10.10 -1.64
CA ALA A 20 6.78 9.49 -2.62
C ALA A 20 6.97 10.40 -3.83
N ASP A 21 8.05 10.19 -4.56
CA ASP A 21 8.34 10.93 -5.79
C ASP A 21 7.64 10.25 -6.96
N TYR A 22 6.58 10.86 -7.45
CA TYR A 22 5.87 10.34 -8.63
C TYR A 22 6.46 10.90 -9.91
N PRO A 23 6.47 10.13 -10.99
CA PRO A 23 6.00 8.74 -11.08
C PRO A 23 6.91 7.77 -10.32
N VAL A 24 6.28 6.76 -9.71
CA VAL A 24 6.99 5.71 -8.97
C VAL A 24 7.27 4.57 -9.93
N SER A 25 8.54 4.23 -10.12
CA SER A 25 8.95 3.23 -11.11
C SER A 25 9.04 1.82 -10.54
N ASN A 26 9.20 1.68 -9.22
CA ASN A 26 9.28 0.37 -8.58
C ASN A 26 9.01 0.52 -7.08
N GLN A 27 8.90 -0.62 -6.40
CA GLN A 27 8.61 -0.64 -4.96
C GLN A 27 9.66 0.10 -4.13
N MET A 28 10.89 0.06 -4.56
CA MET A 28 11.98 0.70 -3.81
C MET A 28 11.81 2.22 -3.74
N ASP A 29 11.13 2.80 -4.72
CA ASP A 29 10.85 4.24 -4.71
C ASP A 29 9.84 4.63 -3.64
N LEU A 30 9.11 3.67 -3.10
CA LEU A 30 8.13 3.92 -2.04
C LEU A 30 8.75 3.87 -0.64
N VAL A 31 9.85 3.16 -0.47
CA VAL A 31 10.47 2.97 0.82
C VAL A 31 10.85 4.29 1.50
N PRO A 32 11.47 5.26 0.79
CA PRO A 32 11.81 6.53 1.42
C PRO A 32 10.61 7.35 1.89
N ALA A 33 9.42 7.09 1.33
CA ALA A 33 8.21 7.80 1.73
C ALA A 33 7.66 7.29 3.05
N LEU A 34 8.02 6.08 3.44
CA LEU A 34 7.50 5.45 4.65
C LEU A 34 8.28 5.92 5.89
N PRO A 35 7.58 6.25 6.98
CA PRO A 35 8.25 6.77 8.19
C PRO A 35 9.24 5.78 8.81
N ASN A 36 8.94 4.49 8.73
CA ASN A 36 9.82 3.44 9.28
C ASN A 36 10.36 2.52 8.19
N GLY A 37 10.35 2.97 6.94
CA GLY A 37 10.81 2.16 5.83
C GLY A 37 10.02 0.87 5.69
N PRO A 38 10.68 -0.28 5.41
CA PRO A 38 9.97 -1.55 5.24
C PRO A 38 9.24 -2.03 6.50
N GLY A 39 9.61 -1.51 7.67
CA GLY A 39 8.97 -1.87 8.94
C GLY A 39 7.71 -1.09 9.26
N THR A 40 7.32 -0.15 8.39
CA THR A 40 6.09 0.62 8.59
C THR A 40 4.89 -0.32 8.64
N LYS A 41 4.07 -0.15 9.66
CA LYS A 41 2.94 -1.03 9.91
C LYS A 41 1.62 -0.32 9.63
N PHE A 42 0.72 -1.02 8.97
CA PHE A 42 -0.62 -0.53 8.67
C PHE A 42 -1.63 -1.44 9.37
N GLU A 43 -2.55 -0.85 10.11
CA GLU A 43 -3.54 -1.60 10.87
C GLU A 43 -4.94 -1.02 10.68
N ALA A 44 -5.90 -1.90 10.43
CA ALA A 44 -7.30 -1.50 10.30
C ALA A 44 -8.17 -2.70 10.69
N GLY A 45 -9.01 -2.53 11.72
CA GLY A 45 -9.83 -3.63 12.20
C GLY A 45 -8.97 -4.80 12.65
N ASP A 46 -9.21 -5.96 12.07
CA ASP A 46 -8.44 -7.16 12.36
C ASP A 46 -7.24 -7.34 11.42
N VAL A 47 -7.03 -6.41 10.51
CA VAL A 47 -5.95 -6.48 9.53
C VAL A 47 -4.72 -5.75 10.05
N SER A 48 -3.57 -6.40 9.95
CA SER A 48 -2.29 -5.81 10.35
C SER A 48 -1.23 -6.25 9.35
N LEU A 49 -0.57 -5.28 8.72
CA LEU A 49 0.41 -5.53 7.67
C LEU A 49 1.61 -4.60 7.84
N THR A 50 2.79 -5.12 7.50
CA THR A 50 3.95 -4.24 7.34
C THR A 50 4.13 -3.93 5.85
N ALA A 51 4.88 -2.88 5.55
CA ALA A 51 5.19 -2.54 4.16
C ALA A 51 5.92 -3.70 3.47
N MET A 52 6.80 -4.38 4.20
CA MET A 52 7.52 -5.55 3.66
C MET A 52 6.56 -6.68 3.30
N GLU A 53 5.58 -6.95 4.17
CA GLU A 53 4.57 -7.98 3.89
C GLU A 53 3.76 -7.64 2.67
N MET A 54 3.39 -6.37 2.53
CA MET A 54 2.65 -5.91 1.35
C MET A 54 3.48 -6.10 0.09
N ALA A 55 4.75 -5.73 0.13
CA ALA A 55 5.63 -5.90 -1.01
C ALA A 55 5.74 -7.38 -1.42
N ALA A 56 5.85 -8.27 -0.43
CA ALA A 56 5.92 -9.70 -0.70
C ALA A 56 4.62 -10.25 -1.30
N LYS A 57 3.49 -9.76 -0.81
CA LYS A 57 2.18 -10.23 -1.29
C LYS A 57 1.82 -9.67 -2.66
N LEU A 58 2.20 -8.44 -2.93
CA LEU A 58 1.75 -7.72 -4.12
C LEU A 58 2.82 -7.56 -5.21
N GLY A 59 4.00 -8.09 -4.98
CA GLY A 59 5.12 -7.91 -5.90
C GLY A 59 4.82 -8.26 -7.35
N ASP A 60 4.04 -9.31 -7.56
CA ASP A 60 3.69 -9.77 -8.91
C ASP A 60 2.41 -9.12 -9.46
N GLU A 61 1.64 -8.45 -8.60
CA GLU A 61 0.36 -7.88 -8.99
C GLU A 61 0.41 -6.38 -9.24
N GLN A 62 1.45 -5.72 -8.80
CA GLN A 62 1.59 -4.28 -9.01
C GLN A 62 2.05 -3.97 -10.41
N GLU A 63 1.50 -2.92 -10.98
CA GLU A 63 1.80 -2.50 -12.35
C GLU A 63 2.51 -1.14 -12.36
N PHE A 64 3.80 -1.17 -12.06
CA PHE A 64 4.61 0.05 -12.16
C PHE A 64 4.83 0.44 -13.62
N PRO A 65 5.01 1.72 -13.93
CA PRO A 65 5.05 2.85 -12.98
C PRO A 65 3.65 3.35 -12.59
N TYR A 66 3.58 4.06 -11.46
CA TYR A 66 2.35 4.74 -11.02
C TYR A 66 2.57 6.25 -11.12
N ASP A 67 1.63 6.93 -11.74
CA ASP A 67 1.74 8.37 -11.96
C ASP A 67 1.23 9.20 -10.78
N ASP A 68 0.39 8.62 -9.94
CA ASP A 68 -0.16 9.32 -8.79
C ASP A 68 -0.47 8.36 -7.65
N VAL A 69 -0.70 8.94 -6.47
CA VAL A 69 -0.93 8.15 -5.26
C VAL A 69 -2.28 7.43 -5.31
N GLU A 70 -3.29 8.02 -5.92
CA GLU A 70 -4.61 7.39 -6.00
C GLU A 70 -4.57 6.08 -6.74
N THR A 71 -3.93 6.06 -7.89
CA THR A 71 -3.80 4.85 -8.69
C THR A 71 -3.01 3.79 -7.92
N LEU A 72 -1.93 4.19 -7.28
CA LEU A 72 -1.12 3.27 -6.48
C LEU A 72 -1.94 2.67 -5.35
N VAL A 73 -2.65 3.49 -4.60
CA VAL A 73 -3.43 3.02 -3.46
C VAL A 73 -4.57 2.10 -3.92
N ASP A 74 -5.25 2.45 -5.02
CA ASP A 74 -6.30 1.60 -5.58
C ASP A 74 -5.76 0.22 -5.94
N ASP A 75 -4.60 0.15 -6.57
CA ASP A 75 -4.01 -1.13 -6.95
C ASP A 75 -3.58 -1.94 -5.73
N ILE A 76 -3.05 -1.27 -4.72
CA ILE A 76 -2.67 -1.94 -3.48
C ILE A 76 -3.90 -2.56 -2.82
N LEU A 77 -4.97 -1.80 -2.69
CA LEU A 77 -6.18 -2.30 -2.05
C LEU A 77 -6.80 -3.45 -2.83
N GLU A 78 -6.84 -3.33 -4.16
CA GLU A 78 -7.34 -4.41 -5.00
C GLU A 78 -6.51 -5.68 -4.83
N GLY A 79 -5.20 -5.55 -4.82
CA GLY A 79 -4.31 -6.67 -4.61
C GLY A 79 -4.52 -7.34 -3.26
N LEU A 80 -4.65 -6.56 -2.21
CA LEU A 80 -4.89 -7.09 -0.87
C LEU A 80 -6.23 -7.81 -0.78
N GLU A 81 -7.26 -7.27 -1.43
CA GLU A 81 -8.56 -7.91 -1.49
C GLU A 81 -8.47 -9.24 -2.23
N ASN A 82 -7.75 -9.28 -3.34
CA ASN A 82 -7.54 -10.49 -4.12
C ASN A 82 -6.76 -11.55 -3.33
N GLN A 83 -5.90 -11.12 -2.42
CA GLN A 83 -5.14 -12.03 -1.56
C GLN A 83 -5.95 -12.51 -0.35
N GLY A 84 -7.13 -11.98 -0.16
CA GLY A 84 -7.97 -12.37 0.96
C GLY A 84 -7.58 -11.71 2.27
N VAL A 85 -6.89 -10.58 2.24
CA VAL A 85 -6.46 -9.86 3.44
C VAL A 85 -7.67 -9.23 4.16
N PHE A 86 -8.64 -8.79 3.39
CA PHE A 86 -9.88 -8.24 3.97
C PHE A 86 -11.08 -8.48 3.08
#